data_d5517d2ddfd35197f96f2e7d899cb91f
#
_entry.id   d5517d2ddfd35197f96f2e7d899cb91f
#
_cell.length_a   1.000
_cell.length_b   1.000
_cell.length_c   1.000
_cell.angle_alpha   90.00
_cell.angle_beta   90.00
_cell.angle_gamma   90.00
#
_symmetry.space_group_name_H-M   'P 1'
#
loop_
_entity.id
_entity.type
_entity.pdbx_description
1 polymer ?
#
loop_
_entity_poly.entity_id
_entity_poly.type
_entity_poly.pdbx_seq_one_letter_code
_entity_poly.pdbx_strand_id
1 'polypeptide(L)'
;MKKALIVLIVALITLGSSAVACTILGVGKDAMVDGTTIITHNDDSTSADFRLWIIPAMDWPEGSMRDIVLDSHNYIDYGNYPDVNIGTKGTLIGQIPQVPHTYQYFHSRYSFMNEKGVAVSESTFSIDTSTDYGKEVRKVLWTDSMGIIDCWTAQDIALERAATAREAVRIMGDLVEQYGWSTVGGGGETMTVADGEECWIVEFYGRDIWVGVRIPSDHFTVAANRARIMEVDFEDTDNVMASPNIVSFAVEQGWYDPNSGKPFNVAEIYAPNDSLYATRREWRAFDLVAPSLGLSPHDVRFPLSVKPDRLLTVHDIFVIKGDYYQGTDYDLTVGLAAGPWGDPLRYANTGRTGSWERSINMHRTCYVHIGQTNSAYAEPFKGISWFGYGAPDTTYIVPLWPIMRELPKFYETGSRFEEFRRDSGWWVNSYVQQMAELHYNLAIQDIRNYRDPKLEVLYKVTPEVQKIATDMYDTDPEAAIDFVSNYAFMNAVAWHEEWKLLGDRLLGNYALGYVNFRSSPYPDWWNEAIGYGFPER
;
A
#
# COMPACT_ATOMS: atom_id res chain seq x y z
N MET A 1 -6.64 -42.83 -16.21
CA MET A 1 -7.66 -41.80 -15.97
C MET A 1 -7.52 -41.04 -14.64
N LYS A 2 -7.29 -41.67 -13.49
CA LYS A 2 -7.14 -40.96 -12.20
C LYS A 2 -5.92 -40.02 -12.13
N LYS A 3 -4.78 -40.34 -12.77
CA LYS A 3 -3.58 -39.46 -12.77
C LYS A 3 -3.74 -38.22 -13.66
N ALA A 4 -4.52 -38.30 -14.75
CA ALA A 4 -4.82 -37.15 -15.62
C ALA A 4 -5.80 -36.15 -14.94
N LEU A 5 -6.69 -36.67 -14.10
CA LEU A 5 -7.65 -35.84 -13.36
C LEU A 5 -6.95 -35.01 -12.23
N ILE A 6 -5.95 -35.62 -11.57
CA ILE A 6 -5.16 -34.91 -10.51
C ILE A 6 -4.30 -33.81 -11.13
N VAL A 7 -3.71 -34.04 -12.30
CA VAL A 7 -2.91 -33.01 -13.00
C VAL A 7 -3.81 -31.86 -13.50
N LEU A 8 -5.05 -32.17 -13.93
CA LEU A 8 -5.99 -31.13 -14.35
C LEU A 8 -6.53 -30.29 -13.18
N ILE A 9 -6.73 -30.92 -12.01
CA ILE A 9 -7.16 -30.20 -10.79
C ILE A 9 -6.02 -29.32 -10.26
N VAL A 10 -4.77 -29.76 -10.29
CA VAL A 10 -3.60 -28.96 -9.90
C VAL A 10 -3.38 -27.80 -10.89
N ALA A 11 -3.56 -28.03 -12.21
CA ALA A 11 -3.46 -26.95 -13.21
C ALA A 11 -4.61 -25.93 -13.14
N LEU A 12 -5.78 -26.31 -12.61
CA LEU A 12 -6.92 -25.38 -12.41
C LEU A 12 -6.80 -24.56 -11.11
N ILE A 13 -6.01 -25.03 -10.14
CA ILE A 13 -5.73 -24.28 -8.89
C ILE A 13 -4.65 -23.23 -9.11
N THR A 14 -3.77 -23.37 -10.10
CA THR A 14 -2.70 -22.42 -10.41
C THR A 14 -3.12 -21.24 -11.32
N LEU A 15 -4.40 -21.15 -11.72
CA LEU A 15 -4.93 -20.05 -12.55
C LEU A 15 -5.66 -18.96 -11.72
N GLY A 16 -5.66 -19.04 -10.41
CA GLY A 16 -6.02 -17.94 -9.54
C GLY A 16 -4.79 -17.07 -9.32
N SER A 17 -4.44 -16.18 -10.26
CA SER A 17 -3.58 -15.06 -9.93
C SER A 17 -4.26 -14.32 -8.77
N SER A 18 -3.70 -14.42 -7.58
CA SER A 18 -4.03 -13.53 -6.47
C SER A 18 -3.82 -12.12 -7.01
N ALA A 19 -4.90 -11.42 -7.33
CA ALA A 19 -4.83 -10.05 -7.78
C ALA A 19 -4.36 -9.22 -6.57
N VAL A 20 -3.05 -9.06 -6.44
CA VAL A 20 -2.45 -8.04 -5.57
C VAL A 20 -2.80 -6.71 -6.22
N ALA A 21 -3.43 -5.82 -5.48
CA ALA A 21 -3.99 -4.62 -6.04
C ALA A 21 -3.92 -3.49 -5.03
N CYS A 22 -2.83 -2.73 -5.06
CA CYS A 22 -2.55 -1.64 -4.14
C CYS A 22 -2.92 -0.28 -4.74
N THR A 23 -3.00 0.75 -3.91
CA THR A 23 -3.04 2.15 -4.33
C THR A 23 -2.07 2.91 -3.47
N ILE A 24 -1.10 3.59 -4.08
CA ILE A 24 -0.08 4.37 -3.39
C ILE A 24 -0.18 5.84 -3.78
N LEU A 25 0.17 6.70 -2.84
CA LEU A 25 0.28 8.15 -3.03
C LEU A 25 1.68 8.59 -2.63
N GLY A 26 2.16 9.67 -3.24
CA GLY A 26 3.36 10.38 -2.84
C GLY A 26 3.08 11.88 -2.80
N VAL A 27 3.57 12.58 -1.78
CA VAL A 27 3.38 14.03 -1.63
C VAL A 27 4.68 14.69 -1.22
N GLY A 28 5.06 15.72 -1.95
CA GLY A 28 6.21 16.54 -1.62
C GLY A 28 5.93 17.47 -0.44
N LYS A 29 6.97 17.88 0.27
CA LYS A 29 6.87 18.61 1.54
C LYS A 29 6.15 19.96 1.44
N ASP A 30 6.30 20.66 0.32
CA ASP A 30 5.69 21.98 0.10
C ASP A 30 4.22 21.88 -0.34
N ALA A 31 3.69 20.66 -0.54
CA ALA A 31 2.27 20.37 -0.74
C ALA A 31 1.52 20.06 0.57
N MET A 32 2.23 19.95 1.70
CA MET A 32 1.67 19.67 3.02
C MET A 32 1.70 20.89 3.93
N VAL A 33 0.68 21.03 4.80
CA VAL A 33 0.56 22.19 5.71
C VAL A 33 1.68 22.26 6.76
N ASP A 34 2.29 21.14 7.07
CA ASP A 34 3.32 20.98 8.13
C ASP A 34 4.73 20.75 7.55
N GLY A 35 4.90 20.86 6.24
CA GLY A 35 6.20 20.70 5.58
C GLY A 35 6.73 19.28 5.60
N THR A 36 5.86 18.28 5.76
CA THR A 36 6.22 16.85 5.73
C THR A 36 6.15 16.28 4.31
N THR A 37 6.95 15.27 4.00
CA THR A 37 6.67 14.39 2.86
C THR A 37 5.73 13.27 3.29
N ILE A 38 4.93 12.78 2.34
CA ILE A 38 4.02 11.66 2.57
C ILE A 38 4.22 10.58 1.50
N ILE A 39 4.23 9.32 1.94
CA ILE A 39 3.92 8.16 1.07
C ILE A 39 2.80 7.35 1.70
N THR A 40 2.08 6.57 0.89
CA THR A 40 1.01 5.73 1.43
C THR A 40 0.97 4.36 0.79
N HIS A 41 0.44 3.39 1.53
CA HIS A 41 0.13 2.07 1.02
C HIS A 41 -1.22 1.56 1.55
N ASN A 42 -2.08 1.08 0.63
CA ASN A 42 -3.15 0.14 0.97
C ASN A 42 -2.71 -1.21 0.42
N ASP A 43 -2.42 -2.16 1.28
CA ASP A 43 -2.18 -3.54 0.83
C ASP A 43 -3.52 -4.24 0.61
N ASP A 44 -3.94 -4.35 -0.65
CA ASP A 44 -5.23 -4.91 -1.04
C ASP A 44 -5.08 -6.37 -1.51
N SER A 45 -4.60 -7.23 -0.63
CA SER A 45 -4.33 -8.64 -0.91
C SER A 45 -5.32 -9.58 -0.25
N THR A 46 -5.57 -10.74 -0.87
CA THR A 46 -6.35 -11.83 -0.28
C THR A 46 -5.50 -12.81 0.51
N SER A 47 -4.18 -12.78 0.36
CA SER A 47 -3.25 -13.77 0.92
C SER A 47 -2.04 -13.18 1.64
N ALA A 48 -1.94 -11.83 1.76
CA ALA A 48 -0.82 -11.20 2.43
C ALA A 48 -0.78 -11.53 3.93
N ASP A 49 0.42 -11.62 4.46
CA ASP A 49 0.65 -11.60 5.89
C ASP A 49 0.46 -10.17 6.39
N PHE A 50 -0.57 -9.96 7.18
CA PHE A 50 -0.90 -8.65 7.74
C PHE A 50 -0.13 -8.30 9.00
N ARG A 51 0.57 -9.26 9.62
CA ARG A 51 1.27 -9.04 10.89
C ARG A 51 2.34 -7.97 10.74
N LEU A 52 2.59 -7.27 11.81
CA LEU A 52 3.55 -6.17 11.88
C LEU A 52 4.60 -6.48 12.94
N TRP A 53 5.88 -6.33 12.59
CA TRP A 53 7.02 -6.53 13.47
C TRP A 53 7.98 -5.35 13.41
N ILE A 54 8.79 -5.23 14.44
CA ILE A 54 9.99 -4.42 14.44
C ILE A 54 11.17 -5.36 14.15
N ILE A 55 11.90 -5.09 13.07
CA ILE A 55 13.19 -5.70 12.83
C ILE A 55 14.24 -4.79 13.46
N PRO A 56 15.02 -5.26 14.46
CA PRO A 56 15.96 -4.40 15.17
C PRO A 56 17.15 -4.00 14.31
N ALA A 57 17.77 -2.87 14.65
CA ALA A 57 19.07 -2.51 14.12
C ALA A 57 20.12 -3.55 14.55
N MET A 58 21.05 -3.88 13.65
CA MET A 58 22.04 -4.93 13.91
C MET A 58 23.40 -4.57 13.32
N ASP A 59 24.46 -4.91 14.08
CA ASP A 59 25.84 -4.90 13.59
C ASP A 59 26.23 -6.28 13.08
N TRP A 60 26.82 -6.34 11.91
CA TRP A 60 27.17 -7.56 11.23
C TRP A 60 28.70 -7.75 11.15
N PRO A 61 29.22 -8.96 11.43
CA PRO A 61 30.63 -9.27 11.23
C PRO A 61 31.07 -9.05 9.78
N GLU A 62 32.34 -8.73 9.58
CA GLU A 62 32.93 -8.64 8.24
C GLU A 62 32.75 -9.95 7.45
N GLY A 63 32.34 -9.83 6.19
CA GLY A 63 32.09 -10.98 5.33
C GLY A 63 30.72 -11.65 5.54
N SER A 64 29.86 -11.09 6.38
CA SER A 64 28.48 -11.56 6.51
C SER A 64 27.73 -11.49 5.19
N MET A 65 26.80 -12.44 5.00
CA MET A 65 25.93 -12.50 3.82
C MET A 65 24.47 -12.30 4.23
N ARG A 66 23.72 -11.58 3.40
CA ARG A 66 22.27 -11.42 3.49
C ARG A 66 21.60 -12.48 2.62
N ASP A 67 20.82 -13.35 3.21
CA ASP A 67 20.05 -14.36 2.49
C ASP A 67 18.93 -13.69 1.68
N ILE A 68 18.71 -14.18 0.48
CA ILE A 68 17.55 -13.84 -0.36
C ILE A 68 16.61 -15.02 -0.33
N VAL A 69 15.42 -14.80 0.21
CA VAL A 69 14.43 -15.84 0.46
C VAL A 69 13.24 -15.63 -0.45
N LEU A 70 12.86 -16.68 -1.18
CA LEU A 70 11.65 -16.66 -1.98
C LEU A 70 10.43 -16.63 -1.07
N ASP A 71 9.60 -15.62 -1.25
CA ASP A 71 8.35 -15.51 -0.52
C ASP A 71 7.38 -16.65 -0.85
N SER A 72 6.83 -17.26 0.21
CA SER A 72 5.87 -18.35 0.10
C SER A 72 4.41 -17.90 -0.10
N HIS A 73 4.17 -16.63 -0.37
CA HIS A 73 2.87 -15.98 -0.54
C HIS A 73 2.04 -15.71 0.73
N ASN A 74 2.27 -16.41 1.83
CA ASN A 74 1.39 -16.34 2.99
C ASN A 74 2.05 -15.70 4.21
N TYR A 75 3.08 -16.33 4.74
CA TYR A 75 3.79 -15.87 5.93
C TYR A 75 5.27 -16.08 5.72
N ILE A 76 6.03 -15.01 5.90
CA ILE A 76 7.46 -14.97 5.60
C ILE A 76 8.25 -15.36 6.84
N ASP A 77 9.29 -16.17 6.66
CA ASP A 77 10.30 -16.43 7.67
C ASP A 77 11.61 -15.71 7.31
N TYR A 78 11.95 -14.76 8.12
CA TYR A 78 13.22 -14.03 8.01
C TYR A 78 14.29 -14.70 8.86
N GLY A 79 14.69 -15.91 8.48
CA GLY A 79 15.74 -16.67 9.16
C GLY A 79 17.10 -15.99 9.26
N ASN A 80 17.23 -14.76 8.71
CA ASN A 80 18.42 -13.93 8.83
C ASN A 80 18.52 -13.18 10.16
N TYR A 81 17.44 -13.14 10.94
CA TYR A 81 17.37 -12.45 12.22
C TYR A 81 17.22 -13.49 13.34
N PRO A 82 18.33 -13.99 13.92
CA PRO A 82 18.30 -15.14 14.82
C PRO A 82 17.44 -14.95 16.07
N ASP A 83 17.18 -13.70 16.46
CA ASP A 83 16.37 -13.35 17.63
C ASP A 83 14.92 -12.98 17.28
N VAL A 84 14.55 -12.97 15.99
CA VAL A 84 13.19 -12.65 15.52
C VAL A 84 12.55 -13.91 14.93
N ASN A 85 11.65 -14.51 15.67
CA ASN A 85 10.91 -15.68 15.20
C ASN A 85 9.56 -15.23 14.63
N ILE A 86 9.50 -14.99 13.34
CA ILE A 86 8.36 -14.38 12.64
C ILE A 86 7.60 -15.32 11.70
N GLY A 87 7.79 -16.63 11.79
CA GLY A 87 6.83 -17.52 11.14
C GLY A 87 7.38 -18.62 10.25
N THR A 88 6.89 -18.75 9.04
CA THR A 88 7.17 -19.89 8.15
C THR A 88 8.44 -19.71 7.34
N LYS A 89 9.21 -20.81 7.22
CA LYS A 89 10.48 -20.79 6.48
C LYS A 89 10.27 -20.59 4.99
N GLY A 90 10.87 -19.53 4.44
CA GLY A 90 10.99 -19.34 3.01
C GLY A 90 12.09 -20.23 2.39
N THR A 91 12.14 -20.25 1.06
CA THR A 91 13.18 -20.98 0.33
C THR A 91 14.34 -20.06 0.00
N LEU A 92 15.53 -20.37 0.50
CA LEU A 92 16.76 -19.67 0.14
C LEU A 92 17.03 -19.80 -1.36
N ILE A 93 17.11 -18.68 -2.08
CA ILE A 93 17.35 -18.64 -3.53
C ILE A 93 18.65 -17.93 -3.91
N GLY A 94 19.27 -17.22 -2.99
CA GLY A 94 20.54 -16.52 -3.21
C GLY A 94 21.07 -15.87 -1.95
N GLN A 95 22.24 -15.25 -2.07
CA GLN A 95 22.87 -14.46 -1.02
C GLN A 95 23.58 -13.26 -1.64
N ILE A 96 23.57 -12.14 -0.93
CA ILE A 96 24.29 -10.92 -1.29
C ILE A 96 25.17 -10.48 -0.11
N PRO A 97 26.23 -9.68 -0.33
CA PRO A 97 27.01 -9.14 0.77
C PRO A 97 26.15 -8.31 1.74
N GLN A 98 26.31 -8.57 3.05
CA GLN A 98 25.67 -7.76 4.07
C GLN A 98 26.52 -6.52 4.37
N VAL A 99 25.83 -5.41 4.74
CA VAL A 99 26.49 -4.18 5.21
C VAL A 99 26.91 -4.34 6.67
N PRO A 100 27.90 -3.55 7.16
CA PRO A 100 28.34 -3.64 8.55
C PRO A 100 27.27 -3.34 9.59
N HIS A 101 26.28 -2.48 9.25
CA HIS A 101 25.20 -2.07 10.12
C HIS A 101 23.89 -2.01 9.33
N THR A 102 22.80 -2.54 9.89
CA THR A 102 21.44 -2.42 9.35
C THR A 102 20.55 -1.66 10.31
N TYR A 103 19.66 -0.80 9.78
CA TYR A 103 18.76 0.04 10.55
C TYR A 103 17.53 -0.73 11.04
N GLN A 104 16.96 -0.28 12.15
CA GLN A 104 15.67 -0.75 12.64
C GLN A 104 14.55 -0.31 11.71
N TYR A 105 13.59 -1.22 11.39
CA TYR A 105 12.46 -0.89 10.54
C TYR A 105 11.19 -1.68 10.88
N PHE A 106 10.06 -1.16 10.42
CA PHE A 106 8.79 -1.87 10.45
C PHE A 106 8.70 -2.85 9.29
N HIS A 107 8.47 -4.11 9.64
CA HIS A 107 8.29 -5.21 8.72
C HIS A 107 6.85 -5.73 8.75
N SER A 108 6.27 -5.90 7.57
CA SER A 108 5.01 -6.60 7.32
C SER A 108 5.16 -7.33 5.99
N ARG A 109 4.07 -7.73 5.36
CA ARG A 109 4.11 -8.24 3.98
C ARG A 109 4.94 -7.33 3.05
N TYR A 110 4.75 -6.04 3.18
CA TYR A 110 5.55 -4.99 2.57
C TYR A 110 6.10 -4.12 3.68
N SER A 111 7.42 -4.07 3.79
CA SER A 111 8.09 -3.23 4.79
C SER A 111 8.00 -1.77 4.38
N PHE A 112 7.88 -0.84 5.34
CA PHE A 112 7.43 0.48 4.95
C PHE A 112 8.15 1.68 5.58
N MET A 113 8.89 1.55 6.68
CA MET A 113 9.62 2.68 7.25
C MET A 113 10.74 2.24 8.19
N ASN A 114 11.90 2.90 8.12
CA ASN A 114 13.03 2.68 9.02
C ASN A 114 13.26 3.82 10.02
N GLU A 115 14.15 3.62 10.98
CA GLU A 115 14.49 4.58 12.04
C GLU A 115 15.18 5.86 11.54
N LYS A 116 15.64 5.88 10.29
CA LYS A 116 16.16 7.08 9.62
C LYS A 116 15.05 7.92 9.00
N GLY A 117 13.80 7.48 9.09
CA GLY A 117 12.65 8.13 8.50
C GLY A 117 12.54 7.93 6.98
N VAL A 118 13.24 6.96 6.42
CA VAL A 118 13.01 6.55 5.04
C VAL A 118 11.76 5.69 4.99
N ALA A 119 10.81 6.07 4.15
CA ALA A 119 9.55 5.35 3.95
C ALA A 119 9.44 4.86 2.51
N VAL A 120 8.91 3.64 2.32
CA VAL A 120 8.71 2.99 1.02
C VAL A 120 7.31 2.42 0.95
N SER A 121 6.68 2.49 -0.22
CA SER A 121 5.41 1.81 -0.51
C SER A 121 5.42 1.23 -1.92
N GLU A 122 4.48 0.34 -2.24
CA GLU A 122 4.43 -0.32 -3.54
C GLU A 122 3.01 -0.40 -4.13
N SER A 123 2.96 -0.62 -5.44
CA SER A 123 1.77 -0.95 -6.21
C SER A 123 2.15 -1.78 -7.42
N THR A 124 1.91 -3.08 -7.33
CA THR A 124 2.18 -4.03 -8.43
C THR A 124 1.45 -3.61 -9.69
N PHE A 125 2.14 -3.59 -10.82
CA PHE A 125 1.50 -3.36 -12.12
C PHE A 125 1.61 -4.57 -13.06
N SER A 126 0.70 -4.62 -14.02
CA SER A 126 0.66 -5.65 -15.05
C SER A 126 0.87 -5.04 -16.43
N ILE A 127 1.32 -5.88 -17.38
CA ILE A 127 1.36 -5.58 -18.81
C ILE A 127 0.06 -6.08 -19.44
N ASP A 128 -0.58 -5.27 -20.28
CA ASP A 128 -1.77 -5.69 -21.03
C ASP A 128 -1.40 -6.73 -22.10
N THR A 129 -1.77 -7.97 -21.84
CA THR A 129 -1.55 -9.10 -22.75
C THR A 129 -2.69 -9.35 -23.74
N SER A 130 -3.64 -8.46 -23.87
CA SER A 130 -4.65 -8.52 -24.93
C SER A 130 -4.06 -8.25 -26.31
N THR A 131 -2.94 -7.51 -26.35
CA THR A 131 -2.17 -7.20 -27.57
C THR A 131 -1.00 -8.16 -27.77
N ASP A 132 -0.57 -8.37 -29.01
CA ASP A 132 0.60 -9.20 -29.29
C ASP A 132 1.89 -8.53 -28.81
N TYR A 133 1.96 -7.21 -28.88
CA TYR A 133 3.07 -6.42 -28.32
C TYR A 133 3.20 -6.66 -26.80
N GLY A 134 2.12 -6.50 -26.05
CA GLY A 134 2.17 -6.73 -24.60
C GLY A 134 2.50 -8.17 -24.22
N LYS A 135 2.07 -9.17 -25.01
CA LYS A 135 2.50 -10.57 -24.81
C LYS A 135 4.01 -10.74 -24.99
N GLU A 136 4.57 -10.10 -26.02
CA GLU A 136 6.00 -10.13 -26.32
C GLU A 136 6.80 -9.47 -25.18
N VAL A 137 6.44 -8.24 -24.81
CA VAL A 137 7.09 -7.49 -23.72
C VAL A 137 7.06 -8.31 -22.43
N ARG A 138 5.90 -8.82 -22.04
CA ARG A 138 5.77 -9.67 -20.85
C ARG A 138 6.65 -10.92 -20.91
N LYS A 139 6.72 -11.58 -22.07
CA LYS A 139 7.56 -12.76 -22.26
C LYS A 139 9.03 -12.42 -22.02
N VAL A 140 9.52 -11.37 -22.65
CA VAL A 140 10.93 -10.97 -22.58
C VAL A 140 11.30 -10.51 -21.18
N LEU A 141 10.46 -9.69 -20.53
CA LEU A 141 10.78 -9.11 -19.22
C LEU A 141 10.54 -10.08 -18.05
N TRP A 142 9.48 -10.89 -18.11
CA TRP A 142 9.00 -11.63 -16.94
C TRP A 142 9.11 -13.16 -17.04
N THR A 143 9.27 -13.72 -18.24
CA THR A 143 9.29 -15.17 -18.43
C THR A 143 10.68 -15.70 -18.77
N ASP A 144 11.36 -15.05 -19.70
CA ASP A 144 12.62 -15.56 -20.25
C ASP A 144 13.85 -15.20 -19.38
N SER A 145 13.69 -14.28 -18.44
CA SER A 145 14.78 -13.87 -17.54
C SER A 145 14.24 -13.42 -16.19
N MET A 146 14.44 -14.23 -15.16
CA MET A 146 14.02 -13.91 -13.79
C MET A 146 15.25 -13.79 -12.90
N GLY A 147 15.36 -12.63 -12.20
CA GLY A 147 16.37 -12.39 -11.17
C GLY A 147 15.95 -12.94 -9.80
N ILE A 148 16.66 -12.53 -8.78
CA ILE A 148 16.40 -12.96 -7.40
C ILE A 148 15.87 -11.83 -6.51
N ILE A 149 15.78 -10.58 -7.00
CA ILE A 149 15.29 -9.42 -6.24
C ILE A 149 13.82 -9.18 -6.59
N ASP A 150 12.93 -9.47 -5.67
CA ASP A 150 11.51 -9.11 -5.75
C ASP A 150 11.22 -7.80 -5.00
N CYS A 151 9.97 -7.33 -5.04
CA CYS A 151 9.57 -6.08 -4.40
C CYS A 151 9.80 -6.09 -2.88
N TRP A 152 9.53 -7.20 -2.22
CA TRP A 152 9.70 -7.33 -0.77
C TRP A 152 11.17 -7.27 -0.37
N THR A 153 12.02 -8.02 -1.07
CA THR A 153 13.47 -8.02 -0.88
C THR A 153 14.08 -6.64 -1.14
N ALA A 154 13.63 -5.96 -2.21
CA ALA A 154 14.10 -4.61 -2.54
C ALA A 154 13.74 -3.61 -1.44
N GLN A 155 12.50 -3.64 -0.93
CA GLN A 155 12.04 -2.78 0.17
C GLN A 155 12.79 -3.05 1.47
N ASP A 156 12.90 -4.31 1.87
CA ASP A 156 13.63 -4.69 3.09
C ASP A 156 15.07 -4.20 3.05
N ILE A 157 15.81 -4.48 1.97
CA ILE A 157 17.21 -4.10 1.86
C ILE A 157 17.39 -2.57 1.78
N ALA A 158 16.46 -1.87 1.11
CA ALA A 158 16.48 -0.41 1.11
C ALA A 158 16.30 0.15 2.53
N LEU A 159 15.34 -0.38 3.30
CA LEU A 159 15.10 0.04 4.69
C LEU A 159 16.21 -0.37 5.65
N GLU A 160 16.83 -1.53 5.43
CA GLU A 160 18.01 -1.97 6.18
C GLU A 160 19.21 -1.01 6.03
N ARG A 161 19.34 -0.29 4.90
CA ARG A 161 20.61 0.31 4.49
C ARG A 161 20.56 1.80 4.18
N ALA A 162 19.40 2.35 3.83
CA ALA A 162 19.28 3.74 3.38
C ALA A 162 18.98 4.70 4.54
N ALA A 163 19.67 5.84 4.56
CA ALA A 163 19.38 6.97 5.46
C ALA A 163 18.60 8.09 4.76
N THR A 164 18.48 8.04 3.41
CA THR A 164 17.73 9.01 2.60
C THR A 164 16.89 8.32 1.53
N ALA A 165 15.86 9.00 1.04
CA ALA A 165 15.04 8.49 -0.06
C ALA A 165 15.88 8.24 -1.32
N ARG A 166 16.80 9.15 -1.63
CA ARG A 166 17.72 9.03 -2.78
C ARG A 166 18.62 7.80 -2.68
N GLU A 167 19.16 7.52 -1.49
CA GLU A 167 19.94 6.30 -1.24
C GLU A 167 19.07 5.05 -1.41
N ALA A 168 17.84 5.05 -0.90
CA ALA A 168 16.92 3.92 -1.04
C ALA A 168 16.63 3.60 -2.51
N VAL A 169 16.33 4.63 -3.32
CA VAL A 169 16.14 4.50 -4.77
C VAL A 169 17.38 3.91 -5.44
N ARG A 170 18.58 4.42 -5.11
CA ARG A 170 19.83 3.93 -5.68
C ARG A 170 20.13 2.49 -5.27
N ILE A 171 19.94 2.15 -4.00
CA ILE A 171 20.14 0.79 -3.49
C ILE A 171 19.23 -0.22 -4.22
N MET A 172 17.93 0.09 -4.35
CA MET A 172 17.00 -0.77 -5.06
C MET A 172 17.38 -0.92 -6.54
N GLY A 173 17.76 0.17 -7.20
CA GLY A 173 18.23 0.15 -8.58
C GLY A 173 19.48 -0.71 -8.76
N ASP A 174 20.51 -0.51 -7.93
CA ASP A 174 21.78 -1.27 -7.98
C ASP A 174 21.54 -2.77 -7.74
N LEU A 175 20.64 -3.13 -6.81
CA LEU A 175 20.28 -4.52 -6.59
C LEU A 175 19.65 -5.15 -7.83
N VAL A 176 18.76 -4.46 -8.49
CA VAL A 176 18.09 -4.93 -9.71
C VAL A 176 19.05 -5.02 -10.88
N GLU A 177 19.95 -4.03 -11.04
CA GLU A 177 21.00 -4.07 -12.06
C GLU A 177 21.96 -5.26 -11.87
N GLN A 178 22.31 -5.57 -10.61
CA GLN A 178 23.28 -6.61 -10.31
C GLN A 178 22.69 -8.02 -10.26
N TYR A 179 21.48 -8.17 -9.72
CA TYR A 179 20.91 -9.49 -9.41
C TYR A 179 19.63 -9.80 -10.18
N GLY A 180 19.11 -8.84 -10.93
CA GLY A 180 17.89 -8.96 -11.73
C GLY A 180 16.60 -8.93 -10.93
N TRP A 181 15.55 -8.42 -11.55
CA TRP A 181 14.21 -8.38 -10.99
C TRP A 181 13.52 -9.74 -11.03
N SER A 182 12.87 -10.11 -9.93
CA SER A 182 12.03 -11.30 -9.82
C SER A 182 10.55 -10.90 -9.88
N THR A 183 9.80 -11.57 -10.73
CA THR A 183 8.36 -11.33 -10.88
C THR A 183 7.50 -12.29 -10.05
N VAL A 184 8.07 -12.95 -9.06
CA VAL A 184 7.34 -13.88 -8.18
C VAL A 184 6.20 -13.16 -7.46
N GLY A 185 6.34 -11.88 -7.15
CA GLY A 185 5.31 -11.03 -6.58
C GLY A 185 4.14 -10.67 -7.51
N GLY A 186 4.21 -11.00 -8.79
CA GLY A 186 3.11 -10.84 -9.73
C GLY A 186 3.36 -9.93 -10.94
N GLY A 187 4.48 -9.22 -11.03
CA GLY A 187 4.72 -8.33 -12.16
C GLY A 187 5.86 -7.35 -11.99
N GLY A 188 5.71 -6.18 -12.58
CA GLY A 188 6.52 -5.01 -12.26
C GLY A 188 5.93 -4.25 -11.07
N GLU A 189 6.70 -3.31 -10.53
CA GLU A 189 6.29 -2.55 -9.34
C GLU A 189 6.49 -1.05 -9.55
N THR A 190 5.49 -0.27 -9.15
CA THR A 190 5.63 1.15 -8.90
C THR A 190 5.78 1.36 -7.39
N MET A 191 6.82 2.04 -6.96
CA MET A 191 7.07 2.36 -5.56
C MET A 191 7.09 3.87 -5.35
N THR A 192 6.64 4.35 -4.17
CA THR A 192 6.95 5.70 -3.70
C THR A 192 7.92 5.62 -2.53
N VAL A 193 8.89 6.53 -2.51
CA VAL A 193 9.96 6.60 -1.50
C VAL A 193 10.08 8.02 -1.00
N ALA A 194 10.15 8.22 0.32
CA ALA A 194 10.30 9.56 0.90
C ALA A 194 11.15 9.56 2.18
N ASP A 195 11.72 10.74 2.55
CA ASP A 195 12.61 10.90 3.72
C ASP A 195 12.45 12.24 4.47
N GLY A 196 11.44 13.03 4.17
CA GLY A 196 11.23 14.36 4.74
C GLY A 196 11.78 15.51 3.90
N GLU A 197 12.66 15.24 2.96
CA GLU A 197 13.18 16.23 2.00
C GLU A 197 12.69 15.93 0.58
N GLU A 198 12.76 14.68 0.17
CA GLU A 198 12.44 14.23 -1.16
C GLU A 198 11.31 13.18 -1.15
N CYS A 199 10.51 13.20 -2.21
CA CYS A 199 9.56 12.15 -2.56
C CYS A 199 9.87 11.67 -3.98
N TRP A 200 9.99 10.37 -4.15
CA TRP A 200 10.30 9.72 -5.43
C TRP A 200 9.20 8.76 -5.83
N ILE A 201 8.99 8.60 -7.14
CA ILE A 201 8.27 7.48 -7.73
C ILE A 201 9.26 6.65 -8.54
N VAL A 202 9.27 5.33 -8.33
CA VAL A 202 10.24 4.42 -8.92
C VAL A 202 9.51 3.24 -9.52
N GLU A 203 9.93 2.79 -10.71
CA GLU A 203 9.29 1.68 -11.42
C GLU A 203 10.31 0.62 -11.85
N PHE A 204 10.02 -0.64 -11.50
CA PHE A 204 10.80 -1.82 -11.86
C PHE A 204 10.00 -2.65 -12.85
N TYR A 205 10.51 -2.75 -14.10
CA TYR A 205 9.77 -3.33 -15.21
C TYR A 205 10.06 -4.83 -15.43
N GLY A 206 11.17 -5.31 -14.92
CA GLY A 206 11.67 -6.67 -15.11
C GLY A 206 13.13 -6.67 -15.54
N ARG A 207 13.80 -7.82 -15.46
CA ARG A 207 15.24 -7.96 -15.72
C ARG A 207 16.05 -6.99 -14.86
N ASP A 208 16.79 -6.09 -15.50
CA ASP A 208 17.59 -5.01 -14.93
C ASP A 208 17.05 -3.61 -15.31
N ILE A 209 15.78 -3.53 -15.76
CA ILE A 209 15.18 -2.29 -16.28
C ILE A 209 14.35 -1.61 -15.19
N TRP A 210 14.75 -0.38 -14.86
CA TRP A 210 14.07 0.44 -13.85
C TRP A 210 14.28 1.94 -14.12
N VAL A 211 13.39 2.77 -13.57
CA VAL A 211 13.53 4.24 -13.57
C VAL A 211 12.88 4.83 -12.33
N GLY A 212 13.47 5.86 -11.76
CA GLY A 212 12.92 6.65 -10.66
C GLY A 212 12.91 8.14 -11.03
N VAL A 213 11.83 8.82 -10.61
CA VAL A 213 11.65 10.27 -10.83
C VAL A 213 11.34 10.94 -9.51
N ARG A 214 12.07 12.02 -9.19
CA ARG A 214 11.78 12.85 -8.03
C ARG A 214 10.53 13.69 -8.30
N ILE A 215 9.57 13.61 -7.39
CA ILE A 215 8.35 14.42 -7.43
C ILE A 215 8.69 15.84 -6.98
N PRO A 216 8.25 16.90 -7.68
CA PRO A 216 8.41 18.26 -7.23
C PRO A 216 7.88 18.45 -5.79
N SER A 217 8.56 19.28 -5.00
CA SER A 217 8.26 19.41 -3.57
C SER A 217 6.84 19.91 -3.27
N ASP A 218 6.20 20.60 -4.21
CA ASP A 218 4.83 21.13 -4.10
C ASP A 218 3.78 20.29 -4.86
N HIS A 219 4.12 19.02 -5.18
CA HIS A 219 3.26 18.13 -5.96
C HIS A 219 2.79 16.89 -5.18
N PHE A 220 1.70 16.33 -5.70
CA PHE A 220 1.08 15.07 -5.31
C PHE A 220 1.15 14.09 -6.49
N THR A 221 1.43 12.82 -6.23
CA THR A 221 1.41 11.73 -7.22
C THR A 221 0.59 10.54 -6.72
N VAL A 222 0.15 9.71 -7.66
CA VAL A 222 -0.61 8.48 -7.39
C VAL A 222 -0.23 7.39 -8.37
N ALA A 223 -0.15 6.15 -7.90
CA ALA A 223 -0.11 4.97 -8.75
C ALA A 223 -1.09 3.90 -8.25
N ALA A 224 -1.72 3.23 -9.19
CA ALA A 224 -2.83 2.33 -8.94
C ALA A 224 -2.78 1.10 -9.89
N ASN A 225 -1.77 0.26 -9.71
CA ASN A 225 -1.54 -0.97 -10.48
C ASN A 225 -1.25 -0.77 -11.97
N ARG A 226 -0.60 0.32 -12.33
CA ARG A 226 0.01 0.49 -13.65
C ARG A 226 1.28 1.33 -13.54
N ALA A 227 2.17 1.20 -14.52
CA ALA A 227 3.32 2.09 -14.68
C ALA A 227 2.85 3.52 -15.01
N ARG A 228 3.48 4.51 -14.38
CA ARG A 228 3.11 5.92 -14.44
C ARG A 228 4.15 6.80 -15.14
N ILE A 229 5.42 6.37 -15.12
CA ILE A 229 6.52 7.16 -15.67
C ILE A 229 6.49 7.04 -17.20
N MET A 230 6.16 8.13 -17.86
CA MET A 230 6.10 8.21 -19.31
C MET A 230 7.41 8.78 -19.87
N GLU A 231 7.39 10.02 -20.28
CA GLU A 231 8.55 10.70 -20.85
C GLU A 231 9.37 11.37 -19.75
N VAL A 232 10.66 11.14 -19.73
CA VAL A 232 11.59 11.73 -18.77
C VAL A 232 12.84 12.25 -19.48
N ASP A 233 13.47 13.24 -18.89
CA ASP A 233 14.78 13.73 -19.31
C ASP A 233 15.87 12.95 -18.58
N PHE A 234 16.50 11.98 -19.23
CA PHE A 234 17.57 11.16 -18.64
C PHE A 234 18.86 11.95 -18.38
N GLU A 235 19.00 13.18 -18.92
CA GLU A 235 20.13 14.05 -18.62
C GLU A 235 19.93 14.83 -17.31
N ASP A 236 18.70 14.89 -16.78
CA ASP A 236 18.38 15.49 -15.48
C ASP A 236 18.69 14.52 -14.34
N THR A 237 19.96 14.30 -14.07
CA THR A 237 20.44 13.35 -13.04
C THR A 237 20.12 13.76 -11.60
N ASP A 238 19.68 15.00 -11.39
CA ASP A 238 19.22 15.47 -10.08
C ASP A 238 17.80 14.95 -9.75
N ASN A 239 16.98 14.74 -10.79
CA ASN A 239 15.58 14.37 -10.67
C ASN A 239 15.24 13.01 -11.28
N VAL A 240 16.15 12.41 -12.03
CA VAL A 240 15.93 11.10 -12.69
C VAL A 240 17.10 10.16 -12.41
N MET A 241 16.78 8.95 -12.03
CA MET A 241 17.70 7.82 -11.95
C MET A 241 17.12 6.66 -12.76
N ALA A 242 17.95 5.96 -13.52
CA ALA A 242 17.48 4.84 -14.33
C ALA A 242 18.60 3.83 -14.57
N SER A 243 18.22 2.61 -14.93
CA SER A 243 19.17 1.63 -15.43
C SER A 243 19.88 2.16 -16.70
N PRO A 244 21.20 1.97 -16.83
CA PRO A 244 21.99 2.55 -17.92
C PRO A 244 21.58 2.06 -19.32
N ASN A 245 20.94 0.91 -19.38
CA ASN A 245 20.50 0.27 -20.62
C ASN A 245 19.02 0.50 -20.96
N ILE A 246 18.28 1.32 -20.21
CA ILE A 246 16.83 1.49 -20.36
C ILE A 246 16.41 1.89 -21.80
N VAL A 247 17.17 2.71 -22.49
CA VAL A 247 16.88 3.10 -23.88
C VAL A 247 17.45 2.07 -24.87
N SER A 248 18.73 1.67 -24.69
CA SER A 248 19.39 0.75 -25.62
C SER A 248 18.73 -0.63 -25.66
N PHE A 249 18.24 -1.14 -24.53
CA PHE A 249 17.50 -2.39 -24.48
C PHE A 249 16.22 -2.35 -25.33
N ALA A 250 15.45 -1.26 -25.23
CA ALA A 250 14.23 -1.10 -26.06
C ALA A 250 14.55 -1.05 -27.56
N VAL A 251 15.67 -0.41 -27.93
CA VAL A 251 16.14 -0.37 -29.33
C VAL A 251 16.56 -1.75 -29.81
N GLU A 252 17.31 -2.50 -29.00
CA GLU A 252 17.75 -3.88 -29.30
C GLU A 252 16.58 -4.84 -29.49
N GLN A 253 15.50 -4.69 -28.70
CA GLN A 253 14.29 -5.47 -28.86
C GLN A 253 13.42 -5.01 -30.06
N GLY A 254 13.75 -3.87 -30.68
CA GLY A 254 12.92 -3.29 -31.75
C GLY A 254 11.64 -2.62 -31.24
N TRP A 255 11.54 -2.34 -29.94
CA TRP A 255 10.38 -1.70 -29.33
C TRP A 255 10.42 -0.17 -29.46
N TYR A 256 11.59 0.39 -29.71
CA TYR A 256 11.80 1.82 -29.92
C TYR A 256 12.79 2.09 -31.06
N ASP A 257 12.44 3.06 -31.92
CA ASP A 257 13.36 3.59 -32.95
C ASP A 257 13.68 5.06 -32.62
N PRO A 258 14.94 5.39 -32.24
CA PRO A 258 15.35 6.77 -31.94
C PRO A 258 15.19 7.72 -33.13
N ASN A 259 15.13 7.20 -34.38
CA ASN A 259 14.96 8.01 -35.58
C ASN A 259 13.50 8.24 -35.96
N SER A 260 12.56 7.68 -35.22
CA SER A 260 11.11 7.81 -35.49
C SER A 260 10.55 9.21 -35.25
N GLY A 261 11.29 10.06 -34.53
CA GLY A 261 10.84 11.38 -34.07
C GLY A 261 9.81 11.31 -32.92
N LYS A 262 9.51 10.12 -32.39
CA LYS A 262 8.66 9.95 -31.21
C LYS A 262 9.51 10.03 -29.94
N PRO A 263 9.00 10.63 -28.87
CA PRO A 263 9.68 10.60 -27.58
C PRO A 263 9.75 9.16 -27.02
N PHE A 264 10.73 8.90 -26.17
CA PHE A 264 10.84 7.64 -25.45
C PHE A 264 9.84 7.64 -24.27
N ASN A 265 8.77 6.87 -24.40
CA ASN A 265 7.76 6.72 -23.35
C ASN A 265 7.96 5.40 -22.62
N VAL A 266 8.47 5.47 -21.40
CA VAL A 266 8.89 4.29 -20.62
C VAL A 266 7.73 3.35 -20.37
N ALA A 267 6.62 3.86 -19.83
CA ALA A 267 5.45 3.05 -19.50
C ALA A 267 4.82 2.39 -20.74
N GLU A 268 4.73 3.10 -21.87
CA GLU A 268 4.18 2.54 -23.11
C GLU A 268 5.05 1.43 -23.69
N ILE A 269 6.37 1.56 -23.54
CA ILE A 269 7.33 0.59 -24.09
C ILE A 269 7.39 -0.65 -23.19
N TYR A 270 7.52 -0.47 -21.88
CA TYR A 270 7.84 -1.56 -20.98
C TYR A 270 6.63 -2.17 -20.25
N ALA A 271 5.56 -1.39 -20.07
CA ALA A 271 4.36 -1.86 -19.36
C ALA A 271 3.07 -1.21 -19.88
N PRO A 272 2.73 -1.37 -21.18
CA PRO A 272 1.51 -0.79 -21.72
C PRO A 272 0.28 -1.32 -20.97
N ASN A 273 -0.50 -0.41 -20.38
CA ASN A 273 -1.73 -0.73 -19.67
C ASN A 273 -2.62 0.52 -19.50
N ASP A 274 -3.73 0.56 -20.23
CA ASP A 274 -4.71 1.65 -20.18
C ASP A 274 -6.03 1.22 -19.50
N SER A 275 -5.95 0.23 -18.60
CA SER A 275 -7.12 -0.31 -17.92
C SER A 275 -7.81 0.72 -17.03
N LEU A 276 -9.12 0.87 -17.17
CA LEU A 276 -9.96 1.68 -16.27
C LEU A 276 -9.87 1.23 -14.80
N TYR A 277 -9.51 -0.01 -14.56
CA TYR A 277 -9.20 -0.53 -13.24
C TYR A 277 -8.13 0.32 -12.52
N ALA A 278 -7.12 0.80 -13.24
CA ALA A 278 -6.05 1.66 -12.73
C ALA A 278 -6.40 3.15 -12.88
N THR A 279 -6.71 3.57 -14.10
CA THR A 279 -6.84 4.99 -14.46
C THR A 279 -7.96 5.70 -13.72
N ARG A 280 -9.05 5.00 -13.39
CA ARG A 280 -10.16 5.58 -12.63
C ARG A 280 -9.77 5.97 -11.20
N ARG A 281 -8.94 5.17 -10.54
CA ARG A 281 -8.40 5.51 -9.21
C ARG A 281 -7.43 6.67 -9.25
N GLU A 282 -6.59 6.73 -10.29
CA GLU A 282 -5.67 7.85 -10.52
C GLU A 282 -6.44 9.15 -10.77
N TRP A 283 -7.43 9.10 -11.67
CA TRP A 283 -8.33 10.23 -11.86
C TRP A 283 -8.93 10.71 -10.53
N ARG A 284 -9.50 9.78 -9.76
CA ARG A 284 -10.17 10.14 -8.52
C ARG A 284 -9.24 10.77 -7.49
N ALA A 285 -8.03 10.23 -7.34
CA ALA A 285 -7.05 10.81 -6.43
C ALA A 285 -6.67 12.25 -6.85
N PHE A 286 -6.46 12.50 -8.14
CA PHE A 286 -6.21 13.85 -8.65
C PHE A 286 -7.42 14.77 -8.52
N ASP A 287 -8.63 14.29 -8.81
CA ASP A 287 -9.87 15.04 -8.67
C ASP A 287 -10.11 15.51 -7.22
N LEU A 288 -9.73 14.70 -6.24
CA LEU A 288 -9.85 15.04 -4.82
C LEU A 288 -8.85 16.12 -4.36
N VAL A 289 -7.66 16.20 -4.95
CA VAL A 289 -6.61 17.14 -4.53
C VAL A 289 -6.49 18.36 -5.43
N ALA A 290 -6.83 18.23 -6.71
CA ALA A 290 -6.70 19.28 -7.72
C ALA A 290 -7.91 19.31 -8.68
N PRO A 291 -9.17 19.48 -8.17
CA PRO A 291 -10.37 19.51 -9.00
C PRO A 291 -10.35 20.63 -10.04
N SER A 292 -9.56 21.68 -9.84
CA SER A 292 -9.41 22.78 -10.82
C SER A 292 -8.85 22.34 -12.16
N LEU A 293 -8.17 21.19 -12.22
CA LEU A 293 -7.64 20.62 -13.46
C LEU A 293 -8.73 20.07 -14.38
N GLY A 294 -9.92 19.75 -13.86
CA GLY A 294 -11.04 19.24 -14.65
C GLY A 294 -10.73 17.96 -15.42
N LEU A 295 -9.93 17.07 -14.83
CA LEU A 295 -9.55 15.80 -15.45
C LEU A 295 -10.77 14.89 -15.65
N SER A 296 -10.79 14.15 -16.76
CA SER A 296 -11.90 13.28 -17.08
C SER A 296 -11.71 11.87 -16.50
N PRO A 297 -12.74 11.25 -15.93
CA PRO A 297 -12.69 9.85 -15.50
C PRO A 297 -12.51 8.84 -16.66
N HIS A 298 -12.62 9.32 -17.91
CA HIS A 298 -12.43 8.54 -19.12
C HIS A 298 -11.02 8.67 -19.72
N ASP A 299 -10.21 9.58 -19.16
CA ASP A 299 -8.83 9.72 -19.61
C ASP A 299 -8.01 8.49 -19.21
N VAL A 300 -7.09 8.10 -20.08
CA VAL A 300 -6.15 7.00 -19.82
C VAL A 300 -4.74 7.51 -19.54
N ARG A 301 -4.50 8.80 -19.73
CA ARG A 301 -3.21 9.45 -19.47
C ARG A 301 -3.39 10.65 -18.57
N PHE A 302 -2.66 10.63 -17.47
CA PHE A 302 -2.63 11.71 -16.49
C PHE A 302 -1.19 12.20 -16.31
N PRO A 303 -0.99 13.45 -15.86
CA PRO A 303 0.34 13.89 -15.41
C PRO A 303 0.91 12.92 -14.38
N LEU A 304 2.25 12.78 -14.34
CA LEU A 304 2.91 11.96 -13.31
C LEU A 304 2.59 12.48 -11.91
N SER A 305 2.56 13.80 -11.77
CA SER A 305 2.21 14.49 -10.52
C SER A 305 1.50 15.81 -10.80
N VAL A 306 0.74 16.31 -9.84
CA VAL A 306 0.01 17.58 -9.94
C VAL A 306 0.23 18.41 -8.68
N LYS A 307 0.16 19.75 -8.82
CA LYS A 307 0.11 20.64 -7.67
C LYS A 307 -1.32 20.63 -7.10
N PRO A 308 -1.52 20.30 -5.81
CA PRO A 308 -2.84 20.37 -5.18
C PRO A 308 -3.40 21.81 -5.16
N ASP A 309 -4.71 21.97 -5.25
CA ASP A 309 -5.37 23.27 -5.17
C ASP A 309 -5.23 23.94 -3.79
N ARG A 310 -4.92 23.17 -2.76
CA ARG A 310 -4.59 23.62 -1.41
C ARG A 310 -3.55 22.72 -0.77
N LEU A 311 -2.89 23.20 0.27
CA LEU A 311 -2.04 22.34 1.08
C LEU A 311 -2.86 21.22 1.73
N LEU A 312 -2.27 20.03 1.80
CA LEU A 312 -2.89 18.82 2.32
C LEU A 312 -2.49 18.57 3.79
N THR A 313 -3.31 17.78 4.48
CA THR A 313 -3.05 17.27 5.84
C THR A 313 -3.01 15.75 5.83
N VAL A 314 -2.47 15.12 6.88
CA VAL A 314 -2.57 13.65 7.07
C VAL A 314 -4.03 13.18 7.06
N HIS A 315 -4.94 13.98 7.61
CA HIS A 315 -6.37 13.69 7.57
C HIS A 315 -6.90 13.62 6.12
N ASP A 316 -6.54 14.59 5.27
CA ASP A 316 -6.94 14.56 3.84
C ASP A 316 -6.45 13.30 3.15
N ILE A 317 -5.20 12.91 3.42
CA ILE A 317 -4.62 11.68 2.87
C ILE A 317 -5.41 10.44 3.34
N PHE A 318 -5.75 10.37 4.62
CA PHE A 318 -6.56 9.26 5.15
C PHE A 318 -7.96 9.20 4.52
N VAL A 319 -8.59 10.35 4.30
CA VAL A 319 -9.88 10.44 3.59
C VAL A 319 -9.76 9.95 2.15
N ILE A 320 -8.70 10.33 1.42
CA ILE A 320 -8.45 9.83 0.05
C ILE A 320 -8.29 8.31 0.05
N LYS A 321 -7.58 7.75 1.04
CA LYS A 321 -7.41 6.29 1.15
C LYS A 321 -8.72 5.55 1.37
N GLY A 322 -9.70 6.19 2.01
CA GLY A 322 -11.06 5.68 2.23
C GLY A 322 -12.07 5.99 1.12
N ASP A 323 -11.64 6.54 -0.03
CA ASP A 323 -12.55 6.94 -1.12
C ASP A 323 -13.10 5.74 -1.91
N TYR A 324 -14.40 5.76 -2.16
CA TYR A 324 -15.14 4.79 -2.97
C TYR A 324 -15.96 5.48 -4.07
N TYR A 325 -15.44 6.56 -4.63
CA TYR A 325 -16.03 7.41 -5.67
C TYR A 325 -17.30 8.18 -5.23
N GLN A 326 -17.50 8.38 -3.94
CA GLN A 326 -18.70 9.06 -3.43
C GLN A 326 -18.91 10.42 -4.10
N GLY A 327 -20.18 10.66 -4.46
CA GLY A 327 -20.59 11.91 -5.13
C GLY A 327 -20.25 11.98 -6.62
N THR A 328 -19.82 10.89 -7.23
CA THR A 328 -19.59 10.77 -8.69
C THR A 328 -20.56 9.78 -9.33
N ASP A 329 -20.54 9.67 -10.66
CA ASP A 329 -21.32 8.67 -11.40
C ASP A 329 -20.86 7.22 -11.11
N TYR A 330 -19.73 7.06 -10.42
CA TYR A 330 -19.14 5.76 -10.06
C TYR A 330 -19.28 5.42 -8.57
N ASP A 331 -20.11 6.16 -7.84
CA ASP A 331 -20.34 5.98 -6.41
C ASP A 331 -20.78 4.56 -6.07
N LEU A 332 -19.94 3.83 -5.33
CA LEU A 332 -20.16 2.42 -4.98
C LEU A 332 -21.24 2.24 -3.90
N THR A 333 -21.76 3.31 -3.33
CA THR A 333 -22.91 3.26 -2.39
C THR A 333 -24.25 3.28 -3.09
N VAL A 334 -24.28 3.45 -4.42
CA VAL A 334 -25.49 3.62 -5.22
C VAL A 334 -25.77 2.39 -6.08
N GLY A 335 -27.04 2.07 -6.25
CA GLY A 335 -27.51 1.01 -7.13
C GLY A 335 -27.59 -0.37 -6.47
N LEU A 336 -28.05 -1.35 -7.25
CA LEU A 336 -28.31 -2.72 -6.76
C LEU A 336 -27.07 -3.40 -6.18
N ALA A 337 -25.91 -3.11 -6.74
CA ALA A 337 -24.66 -3.69 -6.32
C ALA A 337 -24.28 -3.30 -4.88
N ALA A 338 -24.63 -2.09 -4.45
CA ALA A 338 -24.41 -1.60 -3.08
C ALA A 338 -25.34 -2.26 -2.04
N GLY A 339 -26.31 -3.04 -2.48
CA GLY A 339 -27.31 -3.63 -1.59
C GLY A 339 -28.29 -2.60 -1.03
N PRO A 340 -29.16 -3.02 -0.11
CA PRO A 340 -30.22 -2.16 0.43
C PRO A 340 -29.71 -0.98 1.26
N TRP A 341 -28.47 -1.07 1.75
CA TRP A 341 -27.90 -0.14 2.72
C TRP A 341 -26.68 0.64 2.20
N GLY A 342 -26.45 0.60 0.87
CA GLY A 342 -25.42 1.41 0.24
C GLY A 342 -24.00 1.06 0.70
N ASP A 343 -23.66 -0.23 0.71
CA ASP A 343 -22.36 -0.72 1.16
C ASP A 343 -21.36 -0.76 0.00
N PRO A 344 -20.29 0.07 0.01
CA PRO A 344 -19.27 0.08 -1.03
C PRO A 344 -18.28 -1.07 -0.90
N LEU A 345 -18.27 -1.77 0.24
CA LEU A 345 -17.32 -2.84 0.55
C LEU A 345 -17.83 -4.23 0.17
N ARG A 346 -19.02 -4.35 -0.38
CA ARG A 346 -19.53 -5.62 -0.87
C ARG A 346 -18.60 -6.19 -1.91
N TYR A 347 -18.20 -7.48 -1.73
CA TYR A 347 -17.33 -8.09 -2.72
C TYR A 347 -18.09 -8.39 -3.99
N ALA A 348 -17.60 -7.80 -5.05
CA ALA A 348 -17.94 -8.21 -6.38
C ALA A 348 -16.95 -9.27 -6.83
N ASN A 349 -17.43 -10.28 -7.52
CA ASN A 349 -16.56 -11.14 -8.26
C ASN A 349 -16.00 -10.37 -9.48
N THR A 350 -14.85 -9.73 -9.27
CA THR A 350 -14.13 -9.00 -10.32
C THR A 350 -13.50 -9.93 -11.36
N GLY A 351 -13.58 -11.24 -11.20
CA GLY A 351 -13.04 -12.24 -12.12
C GLY A 351 -13.77 -12.34 -13.46
N ARG A 352 -14.85 -11.60 -13.65
CA ARG A 352 -15.51 -11.42 -14.95
C ARG A 352 -15.51 -9.96 -15.35
N THR A 353 -14.42 -9.57 -16.03
CA THR A 353 -14.36 -8.47 -17.00
C THR A 353 -15.24 -7.26 -16.71
N GLY A 354 -14.70 -6.27 -15.98
CA GLY A 354 -15.15 -4.89 -16.09
C GLY A 354 -16.56 -4.56 -15.62
N SER A 355 -17.21 -5.45 -14.89
CA SER A 355 -18.58 -5.23 -14.40
C SER A 355 -18.64 -4.51 -13.04
N TRP A 356 -17.50 -4.19 -12.44
CA TRP A 356 -17.42 -3.54 -11.14
C TRP A 356 -16.28 -2.53 -11.08
N GLU A 357 -16.60 -1.31 -10.64
CA GLU A 357 -15.58 -0.29 -10.41
C GLU A 357 -14.68 -0.66 -9.23
N ARG A 358 -13.38 -0.45 -9.39
CA ARG A 358 -12.37 -0.64 -8.36
C ARG A 358 -12.05 0.71 -7.71
N SER A 359 -12.47 0.93 -6.49
CA SER A 359 -12.16 2.13 -5.71
C SER A 359 -10.79 2.08 -5.02
N ILE A 360 -10.37 3.18 -4.43
CA ILE A 360 -9.18 3.27 -3.59
C ILE A 360 -9.40 2.46 -2.30
N ASN A 361 -10.52 2.69 -1.61
CA ASN A 361 -10.95 1.90 -0.47
C ASN A 361 -11.46 0.53 -0.90
N MET A 362 -11.04 -0.53 -0.25
CA MET A 362 -11.41 -1.88 -0.66
C MET A 362 -11.66 -2.84 0.52
N HIS A 363 -12.67 -3.72 0.38
CA HIS A 363 -13.04 -4.69 1.41
C HIS A 363 -11.92 -5.63 1.86
N ARG A 364 -10.95 -5.89 1.00
CA ARG A 364 -9.84 -6.83 1.24
C ARG A 364 -8.53 -6.14 1.63
N THR A 365 -8.54 -4.85 1.89
CA THR A 365 -7.35 -4.15 2.40
C THR A 365 -6.88 -4.83 3.69
N CYS A 366 -5.63 -5.24 3.73
CA CYS A 366 -5.01 -5.85 4.90
C CYS A 366 -4.65 -4.78 5.92
N TYR A 367 -4.00 -3.72 5.45
CA TYR A 367 -3.67 -2.55 6.24
C TYR A 367 -3.60 -1.29 5.37
N VAL A 368 -3.77 -0.15 6.00
CA VAL A 368 -3.45 1.17 5.47
C VAL A 368 -2.24 1.72 6.22
N HIS A 369 -1.27 2.23 5.47
CA HIS A 369 -0.10 2.90 5.97
C HIS A 369 0.01 4.29 5.34
N ILE A 370 0.28 5.31 6.18
CA ILE A 370 0.64 6.67 5.77
C ILE A 370 1.99 6.98 6.44
N GLY A 371 3.06 6.97 5.67
CA GLY A 371 4.38 7.37 6.11
C GLY A 371 4.51 8.88 6.01
N GLN A 372 4.66 9.54 7.15
CA GLN A 372 4.85 10.98 7.28
C GLN A 372 6.26 11.25 7.77
N THR A 373 7.04 12.05 7.04
CA THR A 373 8.42 12.33 7.42
C THR A 373 8.73 13.83 7.36
N ASN A 374 9.40 14.34 8.40
CA ASN A 374 9.77 15.75 8.51
C ASN A 374 11.18 15.90 9.07
N SER A 375 12.08 16.48 8.28
CA SER A 375 13.49 16.71 8.64
C SER A 375 13.69 17.78 9.72
N ALA A 376 12.65 18.50 10.16
CA ALA A 376 12.74 19.46 11.24
C ALA A 376 12.90 18.80 12.63
N TYR A 377 12.60 17.51 12.75
CA TYR A 377 12.73 16.76 13.99
C TYR A 377 14.04 15.99 14.07
N ALA A 378 14.45 15.59 15.28
CA ALA A 378 15.61 14.72 15.47
C ALA A 378 15.43 13.42 14.71
N GLU A 379 16.54 12.86 14.21
CA GLU A 379 16.53 11.72 13.28
C GLU A 379 15.64 10.55 13.71
N PRO A 380 15.65 10.05 14.97
CA PRO A 380 14.82 8.92 15.36
C PRO A 380 13.31 9.23 15.35
N PHE A 381 12.94 10.52 15.35
CA PHE A 381 11.55 10.97 15.48
C PHE A 381 10.98 11.61 14.20
N LYS A 382 11.80 11.81 13.15
CA LYS A 382 11.34 12.48 11.93
C LYS A 382 10.32 11.67 11.12
N GLY A 383 10.33 10.35 11.26
CA GLY A 383 9.40 9.44 10.57
C GLY A 383 8.29 8.93 11.48
N ILE A 384 7.04 9.08 11.05
CA ILE A 384 5.85 8.53 11.70
C ILE A 384 5.14 7.62 10.70
N SER A 385 4.83 6.41 11.11
CA SER A 385 3.92 5.50 10.41
C SER A 385 2.53 5.61 11.04
N TRP A 386 1.60 6.25 10.37
CA TRP A 386 0.18 6.16 10.70
C TRP A 386 -0.34 4.84 10.16
N PHE A 387 -0.62 3.91 11.05
CA PHE A 387 -0.93 2.53 10.69
C PHE A 387 -2.30 2.08 11.20
N GLY A 388 -3.05 1.35 10.36
CA GLY A 388 -4.32 0.72 10.72
C GLY A 388 -4.60 -0.52 9.88
N TYR A 389 -5.28 -1.52 10.46
CA TYR A 389 -5.69 -2.73 9.74
C TYR A 389 -7.03 -2.55 9.05
N GLY A 390 -7.23 -3.22 7.92
CA GLY A 390 -8.51 -3.29 7.22
C GLY A 390 -8.77 -2.12 6.29
N ALA A 391 -10.01 -2.02 5.80
CA ALA A 391 -10.44 -0.98 4.86
C ALA A 391 -10.43 0.41 5.52
N PRO A 392 -9.82 1.42 4.90
CA PRO A 392 -9.61 2.74 5.52
C PRO A 392 -10.88 3.44 6.01
N ASP A 393 -12.03 3.27 5.36
CA ASP A 393 -13.26 3.91 5.78
C ASP A 393 -13.84 3.32 7.09
N THR A 394 -13.56 2.06 7.39
CA THR A 394 -14.06 1.35 8.57
C THR A 394 -13.00 1.08 9.64
N THR A 395 -11.78 1.59 9.46
CA THR A 395 -10.68 1.43 10.43
C THR A 395 -10.26 2.75 11.06
N TYR A 396 -9.31 2.67 11.96
CA TYR A 396 -8.58 3.79 12.55
C TYR A 396 -7.09 3.70 12.19
N ILE A 397 -6.36 4.78 12.37
CA ILE A 397 -4.90 4.81 12.27
C ILE A 397 -4.30 5.37 13.55
N VAL A 398 -3.13 4.86 13.94
CA VAL A 398 -2.36 5.34 15.09
C VAL A 398 -0.93 5.68 14.68
N PRO A 399 -0.30 6.68 15.31
CA PRO A 399 1.09 7.02 15.03
C PRO A 399 2.03 6.01 15.69
N LEU A 400 2.91 5.40 14.89
CA LEU A 400 3.98 4.50 15.31
C LEU A 400 5.32 5.08 14.83
N TRP A 401 6.36 4.98 15.66
CA TRP A 401 7.72 5.37 15.27
C TRP A 401 8.59 4.13 15.06
N PRO A 402 9.37 4.04 13.97
CA PRO A 402 10.25 2.88 13.75
C PRO A 402 11.24 2.64 14.90
N ILE A 403 11.60 3.67 15.65
CA ILE A 403 12.51 3.57 16.82
C ILE A 403 11.84 2.99 18.07
N MET A 404 10.55 2.65 18.06
CA MET A 404 9.83 2.08 19.21
C MET A 404 10.55 0.86 19.77
N ARG A 405 10.46 0.67 21.10
CA ARG A 405 11.03 -0.48 21.80
C ARG A 405 10.32 -1.78 21.48
N GLU A 406 8.99 -1.75 21.39
CA GLU A 406 8.15 -2.91 21.14
C GLU A 406 6.80 -2.49 20.55
N LEU A 407 6.14 -3.44 19.93
CA LEU A 407 4.75 -3.33 19.49
C LEU A 407 3.81 -4.08 20.44
N PRO A 408 2.54 -3.61 20.64
CA PRO A 408 1.51 -4.42 21.24
C PRO A 408 1.34 -5.76 20.53
N LYS A 409 1.20 -6.85 21.29
CA LYS A 409 1.15 -8.23 20.74
C LYS A 409 0.05 -8.47 19.71
N PHE A 410 -1.04 -7.72 19.74
CA PHE A 410 -2.11 -7.86 18.76
C PHE A 410 -1.67 -7.54 17.31
N TYR A 411 -0.57 -6.83 17.11
CA TYR A 411 0.01 -6.61 15.78
C TYR A 411 0.68 -7.86 15.20
N GLU A 412 1.23 -8.70 16.06
CA GLU A 412 1.93 -9.93 15.68
C GLU A 412 1.03 -11.18 15.74
N THR A 413 -0.25 -11.01 16.14
CA THR A 413 -1.12 -12.14 16.52
C THR A 413 -2.17 -12.41 15.45
N GLY A 414 -2.37 -13.69 15.16
CA GLY A 414 -3.42 -14.19 14.28
C GLY A 414 -2.98 -14.33 12.83
N SER A 415 -3.84 -14.95 12.06
CA SER A 415 -3.70 -15.18 10.63
C SER A 415 -5.10 -15.19 10.01
N ARG A 416 -5.24 -14.77 8.76
CA ARG A 416 -6.52 -14.90 8.05
C ARG A 416 -6.86 -16.37 7.72
N PHE A 417 -5.91 -17.27 7.86
CA PHE A 417 -6.10 -18.71 7.66
C PHE A 417 -6.39 -19.46 8.97
N GLU A 418 -6.45 -18.73 10.10
CA GLU A 418 -6.80 -19.24 11.42
C GLU A 418 -8.19 -18.77 11.84
N GLU A 419 -8.68 -19.29 12.96
CA GLU A 419 -9.96 -18.89 13.54
C GLU A 419 -9.95 -17.41 13.96
N PHE A 420 -11.14 -16.80 13.96
CA PHE A 420 -11.34 -15.44 14.47
C PHE A 420 -10.83 -15.29 15.90
N ARG A 421 -10.08 -14.22 16.15
CA ARG A 421 -9.47 -13.91 17.45
C ARG A 421 -9.66 -12.44 17.81
N ARG A 422 -10.07 -12.17 19.04
CA ARG A 422 -10.23 -10.80 19.56
C ARG A 422 -8.92 -10.18 20.08
N ASP A 423 -7.85 -10.94 20.14
CA ASP A 423 -6.49 -10.48 20.47
C ASP A 423 -5.62 -10.27 19.22
N SER A 424 -6.21 -10.28 18.03
CA SER A 424 -5.59 -9.92 16.75
C SER A 424 -6.11 -8.57 16.26
N GLY A 425 -5.22 -7.64 15.97
CA GLY A 425 -5.57 -6.32 15.44
C GLY A 425 -6.33 -6.42 14.12
N TRP A 426 -5.87 -7.26 13.21
CA TRP A 426 -6.53 -7.46 11.93
C TRP A 426 -7.96 -8.04 12.07
N TRP A 427 -8.12 -9.09 12.91
CA TRP A 427 -9.43 -9.69 13.11
C TRP A 427 -10.43 -8.75 13.78
N VAL A 428 -9.97 -7.88 14.69
CA VAL A 428 -10.83 -6.88 15.33
C VAL A 428 -11.29 -5.82 14.33
N ASN A 429 -10.42 -5.34 13.45
CA ASN A 429 -10.80 -4.40 12.40
C ASN A 429 -11.72 -5.04 11.35
N SER A 430 -11.42 -6.27 10.93
CA SER A 430 -12.31 -7.05 10.04
C SER A 430 -13.68 -7.29 10.67
N TYR A 431 -13.75 -7.50 11.99
CA TYR A 431 -15.01 -7.64 12.71
C TYR A 431 -15.86 -6.36 12.65
N VAL A 432 -15.26 -5.19 12.89
CA VAL A 432 -15.98 -3.90 12.77
C VAL A 432 -16.48 -3.70 11.36
N GLN A 433 -15.64 -3.94 10.34
CA GLN A 433 -16.04 -3.86 8.94
C GLN A 433 -17.24 -4.76 8.63
N GLN A 434 -17.18 -6.04 9.02
CA GLN A 434 -18.27 -6.99 8.78
C GLN A 434 -19.56 -6.61 9.53
N MET A 435 -19.43 -6.06 10.75
CA MET A 435 -20.61 -5.58 11.48
C MET A 435 -21.23 -4.33 10.85
N ALA A 436 -20.42 -3.48 10.21
CA ALA A 436 -20.93 -2.34 9.46
C ALA A 436 -21.80 -2.75 8.25
N GLU A 437 -21.48 -3.86 7.59
CA GLU A 437 -22.26 -4.39 6.45
C GLU A 437 -23.71 -4.75 6.81
N LEU A 438 -24.02 -4.99 8.09
CA LEU A 438 -25.38 -5.27 8.54
C LEU A 438 -26.34 -4.11 8.21
N HIS A 439 -25.86 -2.86 8.26
CA HIS A 439 -26.63 -1.66 7.91
C HIS A 439 -25.67 -0.50 7.62
N TYR A 440 -24.90 -0.61 6.54
CA TYR A 440 -23.72 0.21 6.26
C TYR A 440 -23.96 1.72 6.37
N ASN A 441 -25.01 2.25 5.72
CA ASN A 441 -25.28 3.69 5.70
C ASN A 441 -25.51 4.33 7.10
N LEU A 442 -25.90 3.55 8.11
CA LEU A 442 -26.00 4.01 9.50
C LEU A 442 -24.74 3.65 10.28
N ALA A 443 -24.26 2.43 10.14
CA ALA A 443 -23.08 1.93 10.86
C ALA A 443 -21.81 2.74 10.55
N ILE A 444 -21.63 3.19 9.30
CA ILE A 444 -20.48 4.02 8.93
C ILE A 444 -20.55 5.40 9.61
N GLN A 445 -21.74 5.94 9.87
CA GLN A 445 -21.90 7.16 10.64
C GLN A 445 -21.54 6.96 12.11
N ASP A 446 -21.94 5.82 12.71
CA ASP A 446 -21.55 5.46 14.08
C ASP A 446 -20.03 5.31 14.20
N ILE A 447 -19.38 4.68 13.20
CA ILE A 447 -17.93 4.54 13.14
C ILE A 447 -17.26 5.92 13.07
N ARG A 448 -17.67 6.78 12.16
CA ARG A 448 -17.11 8.13 11.97
C ARG A 448 -17.33 9.02 13.18
N ASN A 449 -18.54 9.03 13.72
CA ASN A 449 -18.85 9.81 14.94
C ASN A 449 -18.01 9.37 16.14
N TYR A 450 -17.62 8.11 16.21
CA TYR A 450 -16.75 7.59 17.26
C TYR A 450 -15.28 7.86 16.98
N ARG A 451 -14.82 7.63 15.76
CA ARG A 451 -13.42 7.67 15.31
C ARG A 451 -12.92 9.09 15.09
N ASP A 452 -13.62 9.87 14.27
CA ASP A 452 -13.07 11.10 13.70
C ASP A 452 -12.72 12.16 14.75
N PRO A 453 -13.53 12.40 15.81
CA PRO A 453 -13.13 13.34 16.87
C PRO A 453 -11.85 12.91 17.61
N LYS A 454 -11.59 11.61 17.73
CA LYS A 454 -10.40 11.09 18.39
C LYS A 454 -9.17 11.16 17.49
N LEU A 455 -9.32 10.89 16.20
CA LEU A 455 -8.25 11.09 15.22
C LEU A 455 -7.84 12.58 15.15
N GLU A 456 -8.80 13.50 15.21
CA GLU A 456 -8.52 14.94 15.29
C GLU A 456 -7.63 15.31 16.50
N VAL A 457 -7.82 14.65 17.63
CA VAL A 457 -6.94 14.82 18.79
C VAL A 457 -5.55 14.26 18.51
N LEU A 458 -5.45 13.08 17.93
CA LEU A 458 -4.15 12.48 17.58
C LEU A 458 -3.38 13.35 16.58
N TYR A 459 -4.02 13.86 15.54
CA TYR A 459 -3.39 14.74 14.54
C TYR A 459 -2.84 16.04 15.17
N LYS A 460 -3.46 16.54 16.25
CA LYS A 460 -2.99 17.75 16.96
C LYS A 460 -1.91 17.46 18.00
N VAL A 461 -2.02 16.33 18.70
CA VAL A 461 -1.12 16.00 19.81
C VAL A 461 0.19 15.37 19.33
N THR A 462 0.14 14.55 18.27
CA THR A 462 1.32 13.81 17.78
C THR A 462 2.49 14.71 17.38
N PRO A 463 2.31 15.84 16.67
CA PRO A 463 3.43 16.76 16.38
C PRO A 463 4.05 17.38 17.65
N GLU A 464 3.26 17.64 18.69
CA GLU A 464 3.77 18.14 19.97
C GLU A 464 4.59 17.07 20.72
N VAL A 465 4.13 15.81 20.68
CA VAL A 465 4.89 14.66 21.20
C VAL A 465 6.23 14.54 20.47
N GLN A 466 6.23 14.63 19.16
CA GLN A 466 7.42 14.54 18.30
C GLN A 466 8.43 15.67 18.63
N LYS A 467 7.92 16.89 18.84
CA LYS A 467 8.72 18.04 19.24
C LYS A 467 9.34 17.85 20.63
N ILE A 468 8.54 17.45 21.63
CA ILE A 468 9.03 17.18 22.99
C ILE A 468 10.11 16.11 22.96
N ALA A 469 9.92 15.04 22.21
CA ALA A 469 10.92 13.97 22.07
C ALA A 469 12.21 14.50 21.42
N THR A 470 12.11 15.35 20.40
CA THR A 470 13.25 16.01 19.77
C THR A 470 14.03 16.87 20.77
N ASP A 471 13.32 17.70 21.55
CA ASP A 471 13.95 18.56 22.59
C ASP A 471 14.59 17.73 23.72
N MET A 472 14.03 16.56 24.06
CA MET A 472 14.59 15.63 25.04
C MET A 472 15.82 14.90 24.53
N TYR A 473 15.87 14.58 23.23
CA TYR A 473 16.89 13.72 22.64
C TYR A 473 18.32 14.25 22.81
N ASP A 474 18.48 15.56 22.77
CA ASP A 474 19.79 16.21 22.96
C ASP A 474 20.38 15.98 24.37
N THR A 475 19.53 15.71 25.37
CA THR A 475 19.95 15.57 26.76
C THR A 475 19.85 14.15 27.30
N ASP A 476 18.83 13.41 26.88
CA ASP A 476 18.57 12.02 27.30
C ASP A 476 17.91 11.24 26.15
N PRO A 477 18.69 10.69 25.22
CA PRO A 477 18.19 9.94 24.08
C PRO A 477 17.29 8.76 24.46
N GLU A 478 17.65 8.03 25.52
CA GLU A 478 16.88 6.86 25.97
C GLU A 478 15.50 7.25 26.50
N ALA A 479 15.42 8.30 27.32
CA ALA A 479 14.16 8.82 27.83
C ALA A 479 13.27 9.35 26.70
N ALA A 480 13.84 9.99 25.68
CA ALA A 480 13.11 10.48 24.53
C ALA A 480 12.49 9.32 23.71
N ILE A 481 13.25 8.26 23.47
CA ILE A 481 12.77 7.04 22.80
C ILE A 481 11.68 6.36 23.62
N ASP A 482 11.86 6.22 24.93
CA ASP A 482 10.86 5.64 25.83
C ASP A 482 9.57 6.47 25.85
N PHE A 483 9.66 7.79 25.78
CA PHE A 483 8.52 8.69 25.75
C PHE A 483 7.63 8.45 24.52
N VAL A 484 8.20 8.43 23.30
CA VAL A 484 7.42 8.16 22.08
C VAL A 484 6.93 6.72 22.02
N SER A 485 7.75 5.76 22.50
CA SER A 485 7.40 4.34 22.53
C SER A 485 6.15 4.12 23.40
N ASN A 486 6.14 4.69 24.61
CA ASN A 486 5.00 4.60 25.51
C ASN A 486 3.75 5.30 24.95
N TYR A 487 3.92 6.50 24.36
CA TYR A 487 2.80 7.20 23.72
C TYR A 487 2.16 6.36 22.60
N ALA A 488 2.97 5.86 21.68
CA ALA A 488 2.49 5.03 20.56
C ALA A 488 1.83 3.73 21.05
N PHE A 489 2.51 3.00 21.96
CA PHE A 489 2.02 1.75 22.52
C PHE A 489 0.65 1.92 23.21
N MET A 490 0.53 2.93 24.07
CA MET A 490 -0.72 3.16 24.82
C MET A 490 -1.86 3.59 23.90
N ASN A 491 -1.60 4.42 22.88
CA ASN A 491 -2.63 4.75 21.88
C ASN A 491 -3.08 3.52 21.10
N ALA A 492 -2.14 2.70 20.63
CA ALA A 492 -2.47 1.48 19.90
C ALA A 492 -3.32 0.52 20.73
N VAL A 493 -2.98 0.30 22.01
CA VAL A 493 -3.76 -0.54 22.93
C VAL A 493 -5.15 0.04 23.17
N ALA A 494 -5.25 1.35 23.45
CA ALA A 494 -6.53 2.00 23.71
C ALA A 494 -7.48 1.87 22.50
N TRP A 495 -6.98 2.14 21.27
CA TRP A 495 -7.77 2.02 20.07
C TRP A 495 -8.21 0.58 19.80
N HIS A 496 -7.34 -0.41 19.99
CA HIS A 496 -7.69 -1.83 19.82
C HIS A 496 -8.83 -2.24 20.75
N GLU A 497 -8.74 -1.89 22.05
CA GLU A 497 -9.79 -2.22 23.02
C GLU A 497 -11.12 -1.52 22.71
N GLU A 498 -11.07 -0.25 22.33
CA GLU A 498 -12.25 0.52 21.96
C GLU A 498 -12.90 0.01 20.67
N TRP A 499 -12.09 -0.48 19.72
CA TRP A 499 -12.60 -1.02 18.45
C TRP A 499 -13.34 -2.36 18.64
N LYS A 500 -12.87 -3.19 19.57
CA LYS A 500 -13.63 -4.39 20.00
C LYS A 500 -15.03 -4.03 20.50
N LEU A 501 -15.10 -3.01 21.34
CA LEU A 501 -16.38 -2.54 21.89
C LEU A 501 -17.26 -1.87 20.84
N LEU A 502 -16.68 -1.21 19.86
CA LEU A 502 -17.42 -0.65 18.73
C LEU A 502 -18.08 -1.74 17.89
N GLY A 503 -17.34 -2.80 17.56
CA GLY A 503 -17.88 -3.95 16.83
C GLY A 503 -19.07 -4.60 17.57
N ASP A 504 -18.95 -4.77 18.90
CA ASP A 504 -20.05 -5.29 19.72
C ASP A 504 -21.28 -4.38 19.69
N ARG A 505 -21.10 -3.06 19.73
CA ARG A 505 -22.18 -2.08 19.60
C ARG A 505 -22.85 -2.14 18.24
N LEU A 506 -22.08 -2.22 17.15
CA LEU A 506 -22.63 -2.33 15.79
C LEU A 506 -23.47 -3.61 15.65
N LEU A 507 -22.97 -4.75 16.16
CA LEU A 507 -23.75 -5.98 16.19
C LEU A 507 -25.06 -5.79 16.97
N GLY A 508 -25.00 -5.19 18.16
CA GLY A 508 -26.18 -4.95 19.00
C GLY A 508 -27.19 -3.99 18.35
N ASN A 509 -26.71 -2.99 17.61
CA ASN A 509 -27.57 -1.97 16.99
C ASN A 509 -28.23 -2.45 15.70
N TYR A 510 -27.58 -3.33 14.92
CA TYR A 510 -27.96 -3.61 13.53
C TYR A 510 -28.24 -5.09 13.22
N ALA A 511 -28.12 -6.00 14.18
CA ALA A 511 -28.39 -7.39 13.93
C ALA A 511 -29.87 -7.71 13.68
N LEU A 512 -30.13 -8.76 12.90
CA LEU A 512 -31.45 -9.38 12.73
C LEU A 512 -32.52 -8.45 12.10
N GLY A 513 -32.14 -7.43 11.32
CA GLY A 513 -33.06 -6.49 10.71
C GLY A 513 -33.62 -5.47 11.68
N TYR A 514 -32.93 -5.18 12.76
CA TYR A 514 -33.25 -4.13 13.70
C TYR A 514 -32.26 -2.96 13.58
N VAL A 515 -32.77 -1.77 13.90
CA VAL A 515 -31.97 -0.56 14.15
C VAL A 515 -32.37 -0.03 15.51
N ASN A 516 -31.45 -0.04 16.47
CA ASN A 516 -31.70 0.42 17.83
C ASN A 516 -32.98 -0.19 18.44
N PHE A 517 -33.10 -1.51 18.37
CA PHE A 517 -34.24 -2.31 18.87
C PHE A 517 -35.59 -2.09 18.15
N ARG A 518 -35.61 -1.42 17.00
CA ARG A 518 -36.79 -1.26 16.15
C ARG A 518 -36.60 -2.02 14.85
N SER A 519 -37.65 -2.67 14.36
CA SER A 519 -37.62 -3.33 13.05
C SER A 519 -37.26 -2.33 11.94
N SER A 520 -36.31 -2.72 11.11
CA SER A 520 -35.85 -1.96 9.94
C SER A 520 -35.91 -2.86 8.70
N PRO A 521 -37.09 -2.96 8.04
CA PRO A 521 -37.22 -3.76 6.82
C PRO A 521 -36.39 -3.15 5.68
N TYR A 522 -36.06 -3.97 4.69
CA TYR A 522 -35.42 -3.46 3.49
C TYR A 522 -36.28 -2.36 2.84
N PRO A 523 -35.64 -1.33 2.23
CA PRO A 523 -36.35 -0.26 1.52
C PRO A 523 -37.21 -0.81 0.38
N ASP A 524 -38.37 -0.18 0.15
CA ASP A 524 -39.31 -0.58 -0.91
C ASP A 524 -38.63 -0.61 -2.30
N TRP A 525 -37.77 0.40 -2.59
CA TRP A 525 -37.04 0.47 -3.85
C TRP A 525 -36.14 -0.76 -4.07
N TRP A 526 -35.53 -1.30 -2.99
CA TRP A 526 -34.70 -2.50 -3.08
C TRP A 526 -35.54 -3.73 -3.35
N ASN A 527 -36.66 -3.88 -2.62
CA ASN A 527 -37.58 -5.00 -2.78
C ASN A 527 -38.17 -5.02 -4.21
N GLU A 528 -38.55 -3.86 -4.74
CA GLU A 528 -39.04 -3.72 -6.13
C GLU A 528 -37.94 -4.08 -7.14
N ALA A 529 -36.73 -3.55 -6.95
CA ALA A 529 -35.63 -3.72 -7.89
C ALA A 529 -35.14 -5.18 -7.99
N ILE A 530 -35.17 -5.95 -6.89
CA ILE A 530 -34.81 -7.38 -6.89
C ILE A 530 -35.98 -8.29 -7.25
N GLY A 531 -37.18 -7.71 -7.51
CA GLY A 531 -38.38 -8.50 -7.84
C GLY A 531 -38.94 -9.29 -6.65
N TYR A 532 -38.68 -8.84 -5.42
CA TYR A 532 -39.23 -9.47 -4.24
C TYR A 532 -40.73 -9.17 -4.12
N GLY A 533 -41.56 -10.15 -4.41
CA GLY A 533 -43.00 -10.10 -4.30
C GLY A 533 -43.54 -11.46 -3.86
N PHE A 534 -44.77 -11.49 -3.41
CA PHE A 534 -45.43 -12.76 -3.18
C PHE A 534 -45.56 -13.51 -4.51
N PRO A 535 -45.11 -14.77 -4.60
CA PRO A 535 -45.41 -15.56 -5.77
C PRO A 535 -46.91 -15.56 -5.99
N GLU A 536 -47.33 -15.35 -7.25
CA GLU A 536 -48.75 -15.52 -7.61
C GLU A 536 -49.17 -16.92 -7.15
N ARG A 537 -50.20 -16.97 -6.30
CA ARG A 537 -50.72 -18.22 -5.79
C ARG A 537 -51.70 -18.84 -6.74
#